data_85242a8c06a497700b1b670730164bf5
#
_entry.id   85242a8c06a497700b1b670730164bf5
#
_cell.length_a   1.000
_cell.length_b   1.000
_cell.length_c   1.000
_cell.angle_alpha   90.00
_cell.angle_beta   90.00
_cell.angle_gamma   90.00
#
_symmetry.space_group_name_H-M   'P 1'
#
loop_
_entity.id
_entity.type
_entity.pdbx_description
1 polymer ?
#
loop_
_entity_poly.entity_id
_entity_poly.type
_entity_poly.pdbx_seq_one_letter_code
_entity_poly.pdbx_strand_id
1 'polypeptide(L)'
;RENTAWEQSRAEWIDVLKGIGIILVVIGHVNTKGFLVQWLYTFHMPLFFALSGYILYKFGKYIPFQKFLLKRTKSILWPFILFRLVLFIYWIVIESHFRDFDMGPIWFLIILYLAELVAYPIFYNKKSNSFWIVFVCCLVAVLWFTLKLVLPTNFLLSWFLRFLNGLMWYILG
;
A
#
# COMPACT_ATOMS: atom_id res chain seq x y z
N ARG A 1 17.67 11.36 -25.94
CA ARG A 1 18.77 10.66 -25.21
C ARG A 1 19.09 11.28 -23.84
N GLU A 2 18.50 12.41 -23.45
CA GLU A 2 18.69 13.03 -22.12
C GLU A 2 17.84 12.38 -21.00
N ASN A 3 16.91 11.51 -21.34
CA ASN A 3 15.97 10.94 -20.36
C ASN A 3 16.55 9.80 -19.49
N THR A 4 17.74 9.31 -19.75
CA THR A 4 18.25 8.09 -19.10
C THR A 4 18.97 8.36 -17.76
N ALA A 5 19.69 9.47 -17.63
CA ALA A 5 20.48 9.73 -16.42
C ALA A 5 19.62 10.12 -15.20
N TRP A 6 18.59 10.96 -15.39
CA TRP A 6 17.68 11.32 -14.30
C TRP A 6 16.68 10.20 -13.96
N GLU A 7 16.37 9.32 -14.92
CA GLU A 7 15.57 8.10 -14.65
C GLU A 7 16.35 7.09 -13.80
N GLN A 8 17.65 6.96 -14.03
CA GLN A 8 18.52 6.11 -13.22
C GLN A 8 18.69 6.67 -11.80
N SER A 9 19.06 7.92 -11.64
CA SER A 9 19.23 8.56 -10.32
C SER A 9 17.93 8.58 -9.50
N ARG A 10 16.79 8.62 -10.18
CA ARG A 10 15.46 8.54 -9.57
C ARG A 10 15.17 7.17 -8.98
N ALA A 11 15.57 6.11 -9.66
CA ALA A 11 15.30 4.75 -9.23
C ALA A 11 16.06 4.40 -7.94
N GLU A 12 17.30 4.87 -7.83
CA GLU A 12 18.23 4.50 -6.76
C GLU A 12 17.71 4.85 -5.35
N TRP A 13 17.34 6.09 -5.10
CA TRP A 13 16.88 6.47 -3.75
C TRP A 13 15.54 5.85 -3.37
N ILE A 14 14.64 5.66 -4.36
CA ILE A 14 13.36 4.98 -4.14
C ILE A 14 13.60 3.50 -3.80
N ASP A 15 14.50 2.85 -4.51
CA ASP A 15 14.82 1.45 -4.27
C ASP A 15 15.54 1.26 -2.94
N VAL A 16 16.41 2.20 -2.53
CA VAL A 16 17.01 2.24 -1.20
C VAL A 16 15.94 2.37 -0.11
N LEU A 17 14.99 3.31 -0.25
CA LEU A 17 13.91 3.49 0.72
C LEU A 17 12.99 2.27 0.80
N LYS A 18 12.67 1.62 -0.32
CA LYS A 18 11.93 0.36 -0.32
C LYS A 18 12.71 -0.75 0.36
N GLY A 19 14.01 -0.84 0.10
CA GLY A 19 14.89 -1.81 0.76
C GLY A 19 14.92 -1.62 2.27
N ILE A 20 15.09 -0.40 2.75
CA ILE A 20 15.01 -0.06 4.18
C ILE A 20 13.63 -0.45 4.73
N GLY A 21 12.54 -0.10 4.02
CA GLY A 21 11.18 -0.45 4.40
C GLY A 21 11.00 -1.97 4.58
N ILE A 22 11.52 -2.78 3.67
CA ILE A 22 11.47 -4.25 3.76
C ILE A 22 12.24 -4.75 4.97
N ILE A 23 13.44 -4.23 5.24
CA ILE A 23 14.21 -4.58 6.43
C ILE A 23 13.43 -4.28 7.71
N LEU A 24 12.78 -3.12 7.79
CA LEU A 24 11.94 -2.74 8.93
C LEU A 24 10.73 -3.67 9.10
N VAL A 25 10.11 -4.09 7.99
CA VAL A 25 9.03 -5.10 8.01
C VAL A 25 9.52 -6.41 8.60
N VAL A 26 10.68 -6.91 8.14
CA VAL A 26 11.27 -8.18 8.65
C VAL A 26 11.58 -8.07 10.14
N ILE A 27 12.22 -6.98 10.58
CA ILE A 27 12.54 -6.75 12.00
C ILE A 27 11.26 -6.72 12.84
N GLY A 28 10.19 -6.05 12.36
CA GLY A 28 8.89 -5.99 13.02
C GLY A 28 8.21 -7.36 13.16
N HIS A 29 8.42 -8.28 12.21
CA HIS A 29 7.84 -9.63 12.26
C HIS A 29 8.65 -10.63 13.08
N VAL A 30 9.97 -10.44 13.18
CA VAL A 30 10.84 -11.30 13.99
C VAL A 30 10.73 -10.94 15.48
N ASN A 31 10.67 -9.65 15.80
CA ASN A 31 10.53 -9.16 17.17
C ASN A 31 9.04 -8.83 17.46
N THR A 32 8.39 -9.66 18.26
CA THR A 32 6.93 -9.51 18.52
C THR A 32 6.60 -8.64 19.73
N LYS A 33 7.57 -8.19 20.52
CA LYS A 33 7.35 -7.46 21.77
C LYS A 33 8.27 -6.24 21.90
N GLY A 34 7.73 -5.14 22.42
CA GLY A 34 8.48 -3.94 22.78
C GLY A 34 8.02 -2.67 22.07
N PHE A 35 8.39 -1.52 22.65
CA PHE A 35 8.04 -0.19 22.11
C PHE A 35 8.55 0.04 20.69
N LEU A 36 9.77 -0.40 20.39
CA LEU A 36 10.37 -0.26 19.05
C LEU A 36 9.54 -0.98 17.98
N VAL A 37 9.01 -2.14 18.31
CA VAL A 37 8.19 -2.92 17.35
C VAL A 37 6.87 -2.21 17.07
N GLN A 38 6.21 -1.72 18.11
CA GLN A 38 4.98 -0.93 17.94
C GLN A 38 5.24 0.32 17.10
N TRP A 39 6.35 1.01 17.34
CA TRP A 39 6.77 2.17 16.57
C TRP A 39 7.04 1.79 15.10
N LEU A 40 7.74 0.70 14.84
CA LEU A 40 7.99 0.20 13.49
C LEU A 40 6.68 -0.09 12.73
N TYR A 41 5.70 -0.71 13.40
CA TYR A 41 4.38 -0.99 12.80
C TYR A 41 3.61 0.27 12.41
N THR A 42 3.81 1.39 13.10
CA THR A 42 3.16 2.67 12.73
C THR A 42 3.80 3.33 11.52
N PHE A 43 5.06 3.04 11.23
CA PHE A 43 5.85 3.76 10.23
C PHE A 43 6.02 3.01 8.90
N HIS A 44 6.32 1.71 8.93
CA HIS A 44 6.74 1.01 7.70
C HIS A 44 5.61 0.87 6.67
N MET A 45 4.37 0.64 7.08
CA MET A 45 3.23 0.56 6.15
C MET A 45 2.92 1.91 5.51
N PRO A 46 2.75 3.02 6.26
CA PRO A 46 2.65 4.36 5.69
C PRO A 46 3.74 4.69 4.67
N LEU A 47 4.99 4.30 4.94
CA LEU A 47 6.11 4.54 4.02
C LEU A 47 5.88 3.92 2.64
N PHE A 48 5.44 2.66 2.58
CA PHE A 48 5.18 1.98 1.30
C PHE A 48 4.03 2.63 0.53
N PHE A 49 2.96 3.01 1.22
CA PHE A 49 1.83 3.70 0.59
C PHE A 49 2.26 5.07 0.05
N ALA A 50 2.95 5.88 0.86
CA ALA A 50 3.43 7.20 0.46
C ALA A 50 4.42 7.13 -0.73
N LEU A 51 5.40 6.22 -0.69
CA LEU A 51 6.32 6.02 -1.81
C LEU A 51 5.60 5.61 -3.10
N SER A 52 4.60 4.74 -2.99
CA SER A 52 3.84 4.31 -4.17
C SER A 52 2.98 5.45 -4.73
N GLY A 53 2.37 6.27 -3.87
CA GLY A 53 1.64 7.47 -4.25
C GLY A 53 2.54 8.49 -4.95
N TYR A 54 3.69 8.78 -4.38
CA TYR A 54 4.70 9.66 -4.98
C TYR A 54 5.11 9.19 -6.39
N ILE A 55 5.36 7.90 -6.54
CA ILE A 55 5.74 7.32 -7.83
C ILE A 55 4.61 7.49 -8.84
N LEU A 56 3.37 7.20 -8.46
CA LEU A 56 2.22 7.38 -9.34
C LEU A 56 2.01 8.84 -9.71
N TYR A 57 2.06 9.74 -8.73
CA TYR A 57 1.92 11.18 -8.97
C TYR A 57 2.98 11.71 -9.94
N LYS A 58 4.25 11.39 -9.70
CA LYS A 58 5.36 11.94 -10.47
C LYS A 58 5.51 11.31 -11.85
N PHE A 59 5.26 10.01 -11.97
CA PHE A 59 5.62 9.22 -13.15
C PHE A 59 4.44 8.51 -13.82
N GLY A 60 3.28 8.47 -13.18
CA GLY A 60 2.09 7.77 -13.69
C GLY A 60 1.16 8.60 -14.56
N LYS A 61 1.35 9.91 -14.63
CA LYS A 61 0.40 10.90 -15.22
C LYS A 61 0.01 10.69 -16.70
N TYR A 62 0.75 9.88 -17.45
CA TYR A 62 0.55 9.73 -18.90
C TYR A 62 0.26 8.30 -19.33
N ILE A 63 0.05 7.39 -18.39
CA ILE A 63 -0.21 5.99 -18.72
C ILE A 63 -1.73 5.81 -18.85
N PRO A 64 -2.26 5.36 -20.00
CA PRO A 64 -3.70 5.09 -20.13
C PRO A 64 -4.14 4.01 -19.14
N PHE A 65 -5.38 4.14 -18.62
CA PHE A 65 -5.92 3.30 -17.54
C PHE A 65 -5.74 1.80 -17.77
N GLN A 66 -6.03 1.32 -18.98
CA GLN A 66 -5.87 -0.11 -19.32
C GLN A 66 -4.44 -0.60 -19.16
N LYS A 67 -3.46 0.17 -19.66
CA LYS A 67 -2.04 -0.16 -19.50
C LYS A 67 -1.59 -0.08 -18.05
N PHE A 68 -2.09 0.93 -17.31
CA PHE A 68 -1.85 1.06 -15.88
C PHE A 68 -2.39 -0.16 -15.12
N LEU A 69 -3.66 -0.51 -15.34
CA LEU A 69 -4.33 -1.65 -14.71
C LEU A 69 -3.55 -2.96 -14.94
N LEU A 70 -3.24 -3.28 -16.20
CA LEU A 70 -2.48 -4.50 -16.55
C LEU A 70 -1.10 -4.52 -15.90
N LYS A 71 -0.39 -3.38 -15.90
CA LYS A 71 0.93 -3.28 -15.28
C LYS A 71 0.86 -3.50 -13.76
N ARG A 72 -0.14 -2.90 -13.08
CA ARG A 72 -0.30 -3.01 -11.63
C ARG A 72 -0.82 -4.39 -11.21
N THR A 73 -1.76 -4.96 -11.96
CA THR A 73 -2.19 -6.35 -11.74
C THR A 73 -1.01 -7.32 -11.80
N LYS A 74 -0.16 -7.21 -12.81
CA LYS A 74 1.03 -8.07 -12.93
C LYS A 74 2.07 -7.82 -11.82
N SER A 75 2.25 -6.57 -11.38
CA SER A 75 3.32 -6.24 -10.43
C SER A 75 2.91 -6.40 -8.96
N ILE A 76 1.62 -6.31 -8.62
CA ILE A 76 1.13 -6.36 -7.24
C ILE A 76 0.24 -7.58 -7.02
N LEU A 77 -0.80 -7.75 -7.86
CA LEU A 77 -1.80 -8.79 -7.65
C LEU A 77 -1.25 -10.19 -7.96
N TRP A 78 -0.44 -10.32 -9.00
CA TRP A 78 0.17 -11.61 -9.35
C TRP A 78 1.12 -12.15 -8.26
N PRO A 79 2.11 -11.37 -7.76
CA PRO A 79 2.92 -11.80 -6.63
C PRO A 79 2.09 -12.11 -5.38
N PHE A 80 1.04 -11.31 -5.10
CA PHE A 80 0.13 -11.58 -3.98
C PHE A 80 -0.51 -12.96 -4.10
N ILE A 81 -1.08 -13.30 -5.26
CA ILE A 81 -1.72 -14.62 -5.50
C ILE A 81 -0.69 -15.74 -5.35
N LEU A 82 0.50 -15.56 -5.92
CA LEU A 82 1.56 -16.56 -5.85
C LEU A 82 2.03 -16.81 -4.42
N PHE A 83 2.32 -15.76 -3.65
CA PHE A 83 2.71 -15.90 -2.25
C PHE A 83 1.58 -16.48 -1.40
N ARG A 84 0.32 -16.13 -1.68
CA ARG A 84 -0.83 -16.70 -1.00
C ARG A 84 -0.94 -18.20 -1.23
N LEU A 85 -0.73 -18.63 -2.46
CA LEU A 85 -0.74 -20.04 -2.84
C LEU A 85 0.39 -20.82 -2.16
N VAL A 86 1.60 -20.26 -2.11
CA VAL A 86 2.74 -20.86 -1.41
C VAL A 86 2.46 -21.01 0.09
N LEU A 87 1.94 -19.97 0.74
CA LEU A 87 1.56 -20.03 2.16
C LEU A 87 0.43 -21.05 2.42
N PHE A 88 -0.53 -21.12 1.52
CA PHE A 88 -1.63 -22.08 1.61
C PHE A 88 -1.11 -23.54 1.54
N ILE A 89 -0.22 -23.82 0.59
CA ILE A 89 0.42 -25.14 0.48
C ILE A 89 1.26 -25.46 1.73
N TYR A 90 2.02 -24.48 2.23
CA TYR A 90 2.80 -24.63 3.45
C TYR A 90 1.93 -25.03 4.64
N TRP A 91 0.81 -24.36 4.87
CA TRP A 91 -0.08 -24.68 6.00
C TRP A 91 -0.73 -26.05 5.89
N ILE A 92 -1.14 -26.46 4.68
CA ILE A 92 -1.71 -27.79 4.48
C ILE A 92 -0.67 -28.89 4.67
N VAL A 93 0.52 -28.72 4.10
CA VAL A 93 1.53 -29.79 4.05
C VAL A 93 2.33 -29.90 5.36
N ILE A 94 2.68 -28.75 5.96
CA ILE A 94 3.60 -28.72 7.12
C ILE A 94 2.83 -28.62 8.44
N GLU A 95 1.86 -27.74 8.54
CA GLU A 95 1.14 -27.52 9.79
C GLU A 95 -0.10 -28.43 9.95
N SER A 96 -0.52 -29.14 8.90
CA SER A 96 -1.71 -30.03 8.88
C SER A 96 -2.98 -29.37 9.43
N HIS A 97 -3.04 -28.03 9.43
CA HIS A 97 -4.16 -27.24 9.93
C HIS A 97 -4.69 -26.35 8.83
N PHE A 98 -6.01 -26.43 8.62
CA PHE A 98 -6.73 -25.46 7.81
C PHE A 98 -6.90 -24.19 8.65
N ARG A 99 -5.95 -23.27 8.53
CA ARG A 99 -6.06 -22.00 9.24
C ARG A 99 -7.06 -21.11 8.51
N ASP A 100 -7.96 -20.52 9.28
CA ASP A 100 -8.94 -19.56 8.75
C ASP A 100 -8.31 -18.55 7.82
N PHE A 101 -9.10 -17.98 6.91
CA PHE A 101 -8.75 -17.10 5.81
C PHE A 101 -8.07 -15.79 6.27
N ASP A 102 -7.13 -15.88 7.21
CA ASP A 102 -6.31 -14.73 7.60
C ASP A 102 -5.29 -14.43 6.49
N MET A 103 -5.33 -13.22 5.96
CA MET A 103 -4.42 -12.81 4.87
C MET A 103 -2.96 -12.68 5.33
N GLY A 104 -2.69 -12.92 6.61
CA GLY A 104 -1.35 -12.83 7.17
C GLY A 104 -0.68 -11.48 6.86
N PRO A 105 0.66 -11.45 6.70
CA PRO A 105 1.40 -10.21 6.48
C PRO A 105 1.21 -9.57 5.10
N ILE A 106 0.62 -10.28 4.13
CA ILE A 106 0.49 -9.80 2.74
C ILE A 106 -0.79 -9.02 2.44
N TRP A 107 -1.65 -8.80 3.44
CA TRP A 107 -2.89 -8.03 3.31
C TRP A 107 -2.69 -6.63 2.69
N PHE A 108 -1.54 -6.01 2.98
CA PHE A 108 -1.24 -4.66 2.53
C PHE A 108 -1.13 -4.54 0.99
N LEU A 109 -0.76 -5.62 0.29
CA LEU A 109 -0.67 -5.61 -1.19
C LEU A 109 -2.04 -5.41 -1.84
N ILE A 110 -3.10 -6.02 -1.30
CA ILE A 110 -4.46 -5.80 -1.80
C ILE A 110 -4.89 -4.36 -1.55
N ILE A 111 -4.65 -3.85 -0.33
CA ILE A 111 -5.02 -2.48 0.01
C ILE A 111 -4.23 -1.49 -0.84
N LEU A 112 -2.94 -1.73 -1.07
CA LEU A 112 -2.11 -0.92 -1.96
C LEU A 112 -2.68 -0.90 -3.39
N TYR A 113 -3.02 -2.07 -3.92
CA TYR A 113 -3.61 -2.18 -5.25
C TYR A 113 -4.93 -1.41 -5.37
N LEU A 114 -5.82 -1.54 -4.39
CA LEU A 114 -7.09 -0.80 -4.36
C LEU A 114 -6.87 0.71 -4.21
N ALA A 115 -5.95 1.13 -3.35
CA ALA A 115 -5.59 2.53 -3.18
C ALA A 115 -5.04 3.13 -4.48
N GLU A 116 -4.20 2.41 -5.22
CA GLU A 116 -3.69 2.81 -6.52
C GLU A 116 -4.81 3.00 -7.56
N LEU A 117 -5.78 2.08 -7.60
CA LEU A 117 -6.91 2.19 -8.53
C LEU A 117 -7.78 3.41 -8.24
N VAL A 118 -8.04 3.69 -6.96
CA VAL A 118 -8.86 4.84 -6.54
C VAL A 118 -8.09 6.17 -6.71
N ALA A 119 -6.80 6.19 -6.44
CA ALA A 119 -5.97 7.38 -6.58
C ALA A 119 -5.63 7.72 -8.04
N TYR A 120 -5.63 6.73 -8.94
CA TYR A 120 -5.30 6.94 -10.35
C TYR A 120 -6.11 8.07 -11.01
N PRO A 121 -7.47 8.12 -10.97
CA PRO A 121 -8.23 9.20 -11.57
C PRO A 121 -7.95 10.57 -10.94
N ILE A 122 -7.61 10.61 -9.65
CA ILE A 122 -7.25 11.84 -8.93
C ILE A 122 -5.96 12.42 -9.51
N PHE A 123 -4.94 11.59 -9.72
CA PHE A 123 -3.64 12.00 -10.23
C PHE A 123 -3.57 12.13 -11.75
N TYR A 124 -4.42 11.40 -12.48
CA TYR A 124 -4.46 11.46 -13.94
C TYR A 124 -5.03 12.79 -14.45
N ASN A 125 -5.92 13.42 -13.71
CA ASN A 125 -6.50 14.69 -14.09
C ASN A 125 -5.45 15.82 -13.91
N LYS A 126 -4.93 16.33 -15.02
CA LYS A 126 -3.93 17.43 -15.06
C LYS A 126 -4.30 18.70 -14.27
N LYS A 127 -5.59 18.86 -13.94
CA LYS A 127 -6.13 19.97 -13.13
C LYS A 127 -6.12 19.69 -11.62
N SER A 128 -5.59 18.57 -11.17
CA SER A 128 -5.50 18.29 -9.73
C SER A 128 -4.54 19.29 -9.08
N ASN A 129 -5.13 20.38 -8.61
CA ASN A 129 -4.45 21.40 -7.81
C ASN A 129 -4.07 20.75 -6.47
N SER A 130 -2.91 21.07 -5.93
CA SER A 130 -2.48 20.59 -4.59
C SER A 130 -3.56 20.78 -3.53
N PHE A 131 -4.38 21.83 -3.65
CA PHE A 131 -5.54 22.06 -2.80
C PHE A 131 -6.56 20.91 -2.85
N TRP A 132 -6.90 20.37 -4.03
CA TRP A 132 -7.83 19.25 -4.16
C TRP A 132 -7.27 17.96 -3.54
N ILE A 133 -5.98 17.72 -3.67
CA ILE A 133 -5.31 16.56 -3.07
C ILE A 133 -5.43 16.64 -1.54
N VAL A 134 -5.08 17.79 -0.96
CA VAL A 134 -5.21 18.02 0.50
C VAL A 134 -6.66 17.91 0.96
N PHE A 135 -7.60 18.49 0.21
CA PHE A 135 -9.03 18.44 0.53
C PHE A 135 -9.56 17.00 0.56
N VAL A 136 -9.25 16.20 -0.47
CA VAL A 136 -9.64 14.78 -0.52
C VAL A 136 -9.00 14.00 0.63
N CYS A 137 -7.74 14.27 0.94
CA CYS A 137 -7.05 13.64 2.05
C CYS A 137 -7.72 13.97 3.40
N CYS A 138 -8.10 15.21 3.63
CA CYS A 138 -8.85 15.63 4.81
C CYS A 138 -10.22 14.94 4.90
N LEU A 139 -10.95 14.84 3.80
CA LEU A 139 -12.23 14.12 3.77
C LEU A 139 -12.08 12.65 4.12
N VAL A 140 -11.06 11.97 3.57
CA VAL A 140 -10.77 10.56 3.88
C VAL A 140 -10.39 10.40 5.36
N ALA A 141 -9.59 11.32 5.90
CA ALA A 141 -9.20 11.30 7.33
C ALA A 141 -10.41 11.51 8.25
N VAL A 142 -11.29 12.47 7.94
CA VAL A 142 -12.53 12.71 8.71
C VAL A 142 -13.43 11.48 8.63
N LEU A 143 -13.62 10.91 7.45
CA LEU A 143 -14.43 9.69 7.28
C LEU A 143 -13.86 8.52 8.07
N TRP A 144 -12.55 8.30 8.03
CA TRP A 144 -11.88 7.28 8.81
C TRP A 144 -12.10 7.45 10.31
N PHE A 145 -11.93 8.67 10.81
CA PHE A 145 -12.08 8.99 12.22
C PHE A 145 -13.53 8.83 12.70
N THR A 146 -14.50 9.33 11.93
CA THR A 146 -15.93 9.21 12.27
C THR A 146 -16.40 7.77 12.27
N LEU A 147 -16.02 6.97 11.27
CA LEU A 147 -16.38 5.56 11.23
C LEU A 147 -15.78 4.77 12.41
N LYS A 148 -14.55 5.08 12.78
CA LYS A 148 -13.88 4.43 13.91
C LYS A 148 -14.53 4.77 15.26
N LEU A 149 -15.11 5.97 15.41
CA LEU A 149 -15.79 6.40 16.65
C LEU A 149 -17.22 5.87 16.76
N VAL A 150 -17.94 5.84 15.63
CA VAL A 150 -19.41 5.62 15.65
C VAL A 150 -19.77 4.15 15.51
N LEU A 151 -19.00 3.38 14.75
CA LEU A 151 -19.37 2.00 14.45
C LEU A 151 -18.59 0.97 15.27
N PRO A 152 -19.27 -0.09 15.76
CA PRO A 152 -18.57 -1.21 16.39
C PRO A 152 -17.66 -1.90 15.38
N THR A 153 -16.44 -2.21 15.78
CA THR A 153 -15.43 -2.82 14.92
C THR A 153 -15.81 -4.28 14.61
N ASN A 154 -16.31 -4.52 13.42
CA ASN A 154 -16.47 -5.84 12.84
C ASN A 154 -15.39 -6.10 11.76
N PHE A 155 -15.32 -7.34 11.25
CA PHE A 155 -14.32 -7.75 10.26
C PHE A 155 -14.31 -6.85 9.02
N LEU A 156 -15.47 -6.59 8.40
CA LEU A 156 -15.57 -5.77 7.19
C LEU A 156 -15.18 -4.31 7.45
N LEU A 157 -15.62 -3.75 8.57
CA LEU A 157 -15.27 -2.38 8.94
C LEU A 157 -13.77 -2.23 9.19
N SER A 158 -13.14 -3.21 9.83
CA SER A 158 -11.68 -3.18 10.07
C SER A 158 -10.88 -3.15 8.76
N TRP A 159 -11.31 -3.91 7.74
CA TRP A 159 -10.71 -3.88 6.40
C TRP A 159 -10.93 -2.56 5.69
N PHE A 160 -12.11 -2.00 5.78
CA PHE A 160 -12.43 -0.71 5.20
C PHE A 160 -11.63 0.43 5.86
N LEU A 161 -11.47 0.41 7.18
CA LEU A 161 -10.64 1.37 7.90
C LEU A 161 -9.15 1.27 7.53
N ARG A 162 -8.63 0.05 7.32
CA ARG A 162 -7.27 -0.16 6.80
C ARG A 162 -7.11 0.41 5.39
N PHE A 163 -8.12 0.21 4.54
CA PHE A 163 -8.14 0.78 3.19
C PHE A 163 -8.12 2.31 3.21
N LEU A 164 -8.98 2.96 3.99
CA LEU A 164 -9.03 4.42 4.11
C LEU A 164 -7.69 4.98 4.63
N ASN A 165 -7.09 4.33 5.62
CA ASN A 165 -5.78 4.72 6.14
C ASN A 165 -4.69 4.60 5.05
N GLY A 166 -4.64 3.47 4.34
CA GLY A 166 -3.71 3.27 3.23
C GLY A 166 -3.91 4.28 2.10
N LEU A 167 -5.16 4.57 1.74
CA LEU A 167 -5.50 5.56 0.72
C LEU A 167 -5.05 6.97 1.13
N MET A 168 -5.24 7.35 2.40
CA MET A 168 -4.77 8.63 2.93
C MET A 168 -3.26 8.79 2.76
N TRP A 169 -2.48 7.81 3.20
CA TRP A 169 -1.02 7.84 3.05
C TRP A 169 -0.58 7.80 1.59
N TYR A 170 -1.32 7.09 0.75
CA TYR A 170 -1.07 7.03 -0.68
C TYR A 170 -1.28 8.39 -1.37
N ILE A 171 -2.30 9.14 -0.98
CA ILE A 171 -2.61 10.46 -1.55
C ILE A 171 -1.62 11.52 -1.04
N LEU A 172 -1.12 11.38 0.19
CA LEU A 172 -0.13 12.29 0.78
C LEU A 172 1.28 12.14 0.18
N GLY A 173 1.64 10.96 -0.33
CA GLY A 173 2.93 10.70 -0.98
C GLY A 173 2.94 11.15 -2.42
#